data_eec26cc7cf422f7a14833a630d52fd3f
#
_entry.id   eec26cc7cf422f7a14833a630d52fd3f
#
_cell.length_a   1.000
_cell.length_b   1.000
_cell.length_c   1.000
_cell.angle_alpha   90.00
_cell.angle_beta   90.00
_cell.angle_gamma   90.00
#
_symmetry.space_group_name_H-M   'P 1'
#
loop_
_entity.id
_entity.type
_entity.pdbx_description
1 polymer ?
#
loop_
_entity_poly.entity_id
_entity_poly.type
_entity_poly.pdbx_seq_one_letter_code
_entity_poly.pdbx_strand_id
1 'polypeptide(L)'
;MPPHHLILGGQRSGKSRQAERLARAWLDRGAQHEVLVVATARASDDEMRERIERHRRDRDPAFAVVESPLALGATLRAHGASHRLIVVDCLTLWVSQVLMPHGLPDAQGETPDWAALRADLLSAMVELASPLVLVSNEIGAGVVPMGAEVRRVVDELGRLHQDVAQRCDELT
;
A
#
# COMPACT_ATOMS: atom_id res chain seq x y z
N MET A 1 12.82 4.32 16.18
CA MET A 1 11.79 4.59 15.15
C MET A 1 10.55 3.77 15.48
N PRO A 2 9.33 4.21 15.11
CA PRO A 2 8.15 3.36 15.25
C PRO A 2 8.28 2.11 14.37
N PRO A 3 7.73 0.95 14.79
CA PRO A 3 7.91 -0.30 14.05
C PRO A 3 7.19 -0.25 12.70
N HIS A 4 7.88 -0.74 11.68
CA HIS A 4 7.33 -0.90 10.34
C HIS A 4 7.22 -2.40 10.02
N HIS A 5 6.11 -2.79 9.44
CA HIS A 5 5.80 -4.18 9.11
C HIS A 5 5.39 -4.32 7.64
N LEU A 6 6.08 -5.16 6.89
CA LEU A 6 5.71 -5.55 5.53
C LEU A 6 5.02 -6.92 5.53
N ILE A 7 3.79 -6.98 5.00
CA ILE A 7 3.02 -8.21 4.84
C ILE A 7 2.96 -8.58 3.36
N LEU A 8 3.61 -9.68 3.01
CA LEU A 8 3.64 -10.24 1.66
C LEU A 8 2.83 -11.54 1.57
N GLY A 9 2.35 -11.86 0.40
CA GLY A 9 1.71 -13.14 0.14
C GLY A 9 0.88 -13.13 -1.14
N GLY A 10 0.45 -14.29 -1.58
CA GLY A 10 -0.35 -14.48 -2.79
C GLY A 10 -1.77 -13.90 -2.69
N GLN A 11 -2.49 -13.98 -3.80
CA GLN A 11 -3.90 -13.57 -3.85
C GLN A 11 -4.72 -14.34 -2.80
N ARG A 12 -5.61 -13.63 -2.06
CA ARG A 12 -6.50 -14.19 -1.03
C ARG A 12 -5.80 -14.99 0.09
N SER A 13 -4.53 -14.69 0.38
CA SER A 13 -3.73 -15.38 1.42
C SER A 13 -4.00 -14.90 2.86
N GLY A 14 -4.89 -13.93 3.06
CA GLY A 14 -5.23 -13.40 4.39
C GLY A 14 -4.43 -12.17 4.82
N LYS A 15 -3.65 -11.55 3.93
CA LYS A 15 -2.85 -10.34 4.24
C LYS A 15 -3.66 -9.19 4.86
N SER A 16 -4.79 -8.85 4.24
CA SER A 16 -5.65 -7.76 4.75
C SER A 16 -6.19 -8.10 6.15
N ARG A 17 -6.59 -9.35 6.41
CA ARG A 17 -7.01 -9.80 7.75
C ARG A 17 -5.87 -9.66 8.77
N GLN A 18 -4.62 -9.99 8.37
CA GLN A 18 -3.46 -9.81 9.23
C GLN A 18 -3.22 -8.33 9.54
N ALA A 19 -3.28 -7.46 8.53
CA ALA A 19 -3.15 -6.02 8.71
C ALA A 19 -4.23 -5.45 9.63
N GLU A 20 -5.49 -5.85 9.45
CA GLU A 20 -6.60 -5.47 10.33
C GLU A 20 -6.40 -5.94 11.78
N ARG A 21 -5.87 -7.15 11.98
CA ARG A 21 -5.56 -7.65 13.32
C ARG A 21 -4.51 -6.79 14.02
N LEU A 22 -3.46 -6.37 13.30
CA LEU A 22 -2.45 -5.45 13.84
C LEU A 22 -3.04 -4.08 14.14
N ALA A 23 -3.92 -3.58 13.26
CA ALA A 23 -4.60 -2.31 13.44
C ALA A 23 -5.53 -2.31 14.67
N ARG A 24 -6.31 -3.38 14.87
CA ARG A 24 -7.14 -3.55 16.07
C ARG A 24 -6.31 -3.62 17.35
N ALA A 25 -5.24 -4.43 17.34
CA ALA A 25 -4.31 -4.52 18.47
C ALA A 25 -3.66 -3.17 18.81
N TRP A 26 -3.51 -2.29 17.82
CA TRP A 26 -3.04 -0.92 18.03
C TRP A 26 -4.09 -0.06 18.75
N LEU A 27 -5.35 -0.10 18.30
CA LEU A 27 -6.47 0.61 18.97
C LEU A 27 -6.67 0.17 20.41
N ASP A 28 -6.51 -1.13 20.68
CA ASP A 28 -6.69 -1.72 22.02
C ASP A 28 -5.66 -1.23 23.06
N ARG A 29 -4.59 -0.53 22.61
CA ARG A 29 -3.58 0.06 23.52
C ARG A 29 -4.10 1.26 24.31
N GLY A 30 -5.17 1.92 23.86
CA GLY A 30 -5.79 3.04 24.55
C GLY A 30 -6.55 4.00 23.64
N ALA A 31 -7.43 4.78 24.24
CA ALA A 31 -8.37 5.66 23.52
C ALA A 31 -7.71 6.76 22.66
N GLN A 32 -6.43 7.03 22.89
CA GLN A 32 -5.66 8.01 22.08
C GLN A 32 -5.12 7.43 20.78
N HIS A 33 -5.16 6.09 20.60
CA HIS A 33 -4.63 5.44 19.40
C HIS A 33 -5.63 5.50 18.26
N GLU A 34 -5.11 5.78 17.08
CA GLU A 34 -5.88 5.89 15.84
C GLU A 34 -5.33 4.94 14.78
N VAL A 35 -6.17 4.56 13.83
CA VAL A 35 -5.79 3.82 12.63
C VAL A 35 -6.23 4.59 11.40
N LEU A 36 -5.29 4.76 10.47
CA LEU A 36 -5.54 5.31 9.14
C LEU A 36 -5.19 4.27 8.09
N VAL A 37 -6.15 3.95 7.23
CA VAL A 37 -5.91 3.13 6.04
C VAL A 37 -5.70 4.04 4.84
N VAL A 38 -4.54 3.91 4.21
CA VAL A 38 -4.22 4.55 2.93
C VAL A 38 -4.57 3.57 1.82
N ALA A 39 -5.69 3.83 1.16
CA ALA A 39 -6.17 3.03 0.04
C ALA A 39 -5.52 3.51 -1.26
N THR A 40 -4.81 2.62 -1.93
CA THR A 40 -4.11 2.94 -3.18
C THR A 40 -4.92 2.59 -4.43
N ALA A 41 -5.98 1.78 -4.28
CA ALA A 41 -6.80 1.32 -5.39
C ALA A 41 -7.54 2.47 -6.07
N ARG A 42 -7.59 2.44 -7.42
CA ARG A 42 -8.51 3.24 -8.26
C ARG A 42 -9.49 2.29 -8.95
N ALA A 43 -10.72 2.75 -9.11
CA ALA A 43 -11.74 2.02 -9.86
C ALA A 43 -11.46 2.13 -11.37
N SER A 44 -10.71 1.17 -11.93
CA SER A 44 -10.40 1.10 -13.36
C SER A 44 -11.55 0.52 -14.18
N ASP A 45 -12.35 -0.35 -13.58
CA ASP A 45 -13.46 -1.05 -14.17
C ASP A 45 -14.53 -1.40 -13.12
N ASP A 46 -15.63 -1.99 -13.55
CA ASP A 46 -16.76 -2.33 -12.67
C ASP A 46 -16.39 -3.40 -11.64
N GLU A 47 -15.57 -4.39 -12.01
CA GLU A 47 -15.08 -5.43 -11.08
C GLU A 47 -14.25 -4.81 -9.96
N MET A 48 -13.33 -3.92 -10.30
CA MET A 48 -12.49 -3.21 -9.32
C MET A 48 -13.33 -2.29 -8.44
N ARG A 49 -14.36 -1.63 -9.00
CA ARG A 49 -15.30 -0.81 -8.22
C ARG A 49 -16.04 -1.64 -7.18
N GLU A 50 -16.61 -2.77 -7.57
CA GLU A 50 -17.28 -3.69 -6.63
C GLU A 50 -16.33 -4.22 -5.56
N ARG A 51 -15.09 -4.50 -5.92
CA ARG A 51 -14.04 -4.94 -4.99
C ARG A 51 -13.70 -3.86 -3.96
N ILE A 52 -13.52 -2.62 -4.39
CA ILE A 52 -13.28 -1.46 -3.51
C ILE A 52 -14.46 -1.26 -2.56
N GLU A 53 -15.71 -1.31 -3.07
CA GLU A 53 -16.92 -1.16 -2.25
C GLU A 53 -17.07 -2.29 -1.22
N ARG A 54 -16.74 -3.52 -1.60
CA ARG A 54 -16.70 -4.64 -0.66
C ARG A 54 -15.69 -4.41 0.45
N HIS A 55 -14.46 -4.04 0.10
CA HIS A 55 -13.42 -3.72 1.07
C HIS A 55 -13.80 -2.56 2.00
N ARG A 56 -14.53 -1.56 1.49
CA ARG A 56 -15.06 -0.46 2.30
C ARG A 56 -16.11 -0.94 3.30
N ARG A 57 -17.02 -1.82 2.87
CA ARG A 57 -18.10 -2.34 3.73
C ARG A 57 -17.59 -3.30 4.81
N ASP A 58 -16.60 -4.11 4.45
CA ASP A 58 -16.05 -5.14 5.34
C ASP A 58 -15.04 -4.56 6.36
N ARG A 59 -14.59 -3.32 6.15
CA ARG A 59 -13.60 -2.65 7.01
C ARG A 59 -14.21 -2.24 8.35
N ASP A 60 -13.38 -2.31 9.40
CA ASP A 60 -13.74 -1.80 10.71
C ASP A 60 -14.11 -0.30 10.64
N PRO A 61 -15.31 0.11 11.11
CA PRO A 61 -15.73 1.51 11.10
C PRO A 61 -14.86 2.44 11.98
N ALA A 62 -14.05 1.90 12.87
CA ALA A 62 -13.11 2.67 13.68
C ALA A 62 -11.86 3.11 12.89
N PHE A 63 -11.65 2.59 11.66
CA PHE A 63 -10.50 2.97 10.83
C PHE A 63 -10.86 4.15 9.93
N ALA A 64 -10.12 5.24 10.06
CA ALA A 64 -10.16 6.32 9.08
C ALA A 64 -9.58 5.85 7.74
N VAL A 65 -10.05 6.41 6.63
CA VAL A 65 -9.57 6.05 5.28
C VAL A 65 -9.22 7.30 4.51
N VAL A 66 -8.08 7.26 3.83
CA VAL A 66 -7.68 8.26 2.82
C VAL A 66 -7.30 7.53 1.53
N GLU A 67 -7.70 8.09 0.41
CA GLU A 67 -7.30 7.59 -0.91
C GLU A 67 -6.01 8.27 -1.36
N SER A 68 -5.01 7.47 -1.72
CA SER A 68 -3.74 7.97 -2.25
C SER A 68 -3.23 7.04 -3.36
N PRO A 69 -3.77 7.19 -4.56
CA PRO A 69 -3.42 6.31 -5.67
C PRO A 69 -2.02 6.56 -6.23
N LEU A 70 -1.43 7.74 -6.03
CA LEU A 70 -0.12 8.12 -6.59
C LEU A 70 0.85 8.67 -5.54
N ALA A 71 0.49 9.73 -4.83
CA ALA A 71 1.39 10.50 -3.95
C ALA A 71 1.55 9.84 -2.55
N LEU A 72 1.95 8.56 -2.51
CA LEU A 72 1.96 7.77 -1.28
C LEU A 72 2.90 8.35 -0.22
N GLY A 73 4.12 8.74 -0.58
CA GLY A 73 5.08 9.33 0.36
C GLY A 73 4.58 10.65 0.96
N ALA A 74 4.03 11.54 0.14
CA ALA A 74 3.44 12.79 0.62
C ALA A 74 2.25 12.53 1.57
N THR A 75 1.41 11.53 1.27
CA THR A 75 0.29 11.13 2.13
C THR A 75 0.79 10.60 3.48
N LEU A 76 1.83 9.79 3.50
CA LEU A 76 2.43 9.32 4.76
C LEU A 76 2.93 10.48 5.63
N ARG A 77 3.64 11.45 5.04
CA ARG A 77 4.11 12.64 5.77
C ARG A 77 2.96 13.49 6.31
N ALA A 78 1.95 13.73 5.49
CA ALA A 78 0.80 14.56 5.86
C ALA A 78 0.00 13.97 7.03
N HIS A 79 -0.02 12.66 7.17
CA HIS A 79 -0.83 11.96 8.17
C HIS A 79 -0.02 11.29 9.29
N GLY A 80 1.31 11.38 9.26
CA GLY A 80 2.20 10.79 10.25
C GLY A 80 2.00 11.37 11.65
N ALA A 81 1.76 10.49 12.64
CA ALA A 81 1.65 10.87 14.05
C ALA A 81 1.96 9.66 14.94
N SER A 82 2.64 9.85 16.06
CA SER A 82 3.09 8.75 16.93
C SER A 82 1.95 7.93 17.56
N HIS A 83 0.77 8.51 17.68
CA HIS A 83 -0.43 7.85 18.17
C HIS A 83 -1.27 7.17 17.08
N ARG A 84 -0.87 7.30 15.80
CA ARG A 84 -1.60 6.78 14.65
C ARG A 84 -0.82 5.68 13.95
N LEU A 85 -1.40 4.49 13.84
CA LEU A 85 -0.90 3.46 12.96
C LEU A 85 -1.43 3.69 11.55
N ILE A 86 -0.54 3.62 10.55
CA ILE A 86 -0.93 3.74 9.15
C ILE A 86 -0.86 2.35 8.49
N VAL A 87 -1.90 1.98 7.76
CA VAL A 87 -1.97 0.76 6.94
C VAL A 87 -2.06 1.15 5.47
N VAL A 88 -1.11 0.72 4.64
CA VAL A 88 -1.14 0.92 3.18
C VAL A 88 -1.68 -0.34 2.52
N ASP A 89 -2.82 -0.21 1.84
CA ASP A 89 -3.49 -1.32 1.13
C ASP A 89 -3.77 -0.93 -0.34
N CYS A 90 -2.94 -1.35 -1.30
CA CYS A 90 -1.70 -2.14 -1.21
C CYS A 90 -0.62 -1.60 -2.18
N LEU A 91 0.65 -1.94 -1.95
CA LEU A 91 1.76 -1.53 -2.82
C LEU A 91 1.64 -2.09 -4.23
N THR A 92 1.10 -3.30 -4.40
CA THR A 92 0.92 -3.92 -5.73
C THR A 92 0.05 -3.06 -6.65
N LEU A 93 -1.11 -2.59 -6.16
CA LEU A 93 -2.00 -1.73 -6.95
C LEU A 93 -1.36 -0.37 -7.21
N TRP A 94 -0.65 0.18 -6.22
CA TRP A 94 0.09 1.43 -6.40
C TRP A 94 1.12 1.34 -7.52
N VAL A 95 2.00 0.34 -7.51
CA VAL A 95 3.01 0.11 -8.57
C VAL A 95 2.35 -0.11 -9.92
N SER A 96 1.30 -0.94 -9.97
CA SER A 96 0.60 -1.24 -11.22
C SER A 96 0.00 0.02 -11.85
N GLN A 97 -0.62 0.89 -11.05
CA GLN A 97 -1.24 2.12 -11.54
C GLN A 97 -0.23 3.16 -12.03
N VAL A 98 0.94 3.22 -11.40
CA VAL A 98 2.01 4.13 -11.83
C VAL A 98 2.67 3.64 -13.12
N LEU A 99 2.94 2.34 -13.24
CA LEU A 99 3.69 1.77 -14.37
C LEU A 99 2.81 1.38 -15.55
N MET A 100 1.51 1.12 -15.32
CA MET A 100 0.51 0.76 -16.32
C MET A 100 -0.73 1.65 -16.20
N PRO A 101 -0.64 2.95 -16.49
CA PRO A 101 -1.74 3.90 -16.30
C PRO A 101 -2.90 3.70 -17.30
N HIS A 102 -2.75 2.82 -18.30
CA HIS A 102 -3.75 2.58 -19.32
C HIS A 102 -5.06 2.05 -18.73
N GLY A 103 -6.17 2.63 -19.16
CA GLY A 103 -7.51 2.28 -18.67
C GLY A 103 -7.95 3.03 -17.41
N LEU A 104 -7.12 3.91 -16.86
CA LEU A 104 -7.55 4.80 -15.77
C LEU A 104 -8.27 6.03 -16.33
N PRO A 105 -9.37 6.49 -15.73
CA PRO A 105 -10.19 7.61 -16.23
C PRO A 105 -9.41 8.90 -16.43
N ASP A 106 -8.35 9.12 -15.66
CA ASP A 106 -7.56 10.37 -15.64
C ASP A 106 -6.16 10.21 -16.28
N ALA A 107 -5.94 9.18 -17.09
CA ALA A 107 -4.62 8.88 -17.69
C ALA A 107 -4.17 9.87 -18.79
N GLN A 108 -4.82 11.03 -18.91
CA GLN A 108 -4.49 12.06 -19.91
C GLN A 108 -3.41 13.06 -19.45
N GLY A 109 -2.81 12.85 -18.27
CA GLY A 109 -1.73 13.68 -17.74
C GLY A 109 -0.34 13.13 -18.04
N GLU A 110 0.68 13.84 -17.55
CA GLU A 110 2.08 13.38 -17.61
C GLU A 110 2.21 12.02 -16.92
N THR A 111 2.97 11.10 -17.54
CA THR A 111 3.28 9.81 -16.94
C THR A 111 4.04 10.03 -15.63
N PRO A 112 3.55 9.52 -14.50
CA PRO A 112 4.24 9.72 -13.22
C PRO A 112 5.67 9.17 -13.27
N ASP A 113 6.62 9.93 -12.74
CA ASP A 113 7.99 9.46 -12.59
C ASP A 113 8.06 8.41 -11.47
N TRP A 114 8.13 7.15 -11.86
CA TRP A 114 8.22 6.02 -10.95
C TRP A 114 9.44 6.12 -10.02
N ALA A 115 10.60 6.54 -10.53
CA ALA A 115 11.81 6.64 -9.72
C ALA A 115 11.65 7.70 -8.62
N ALA A 116 11.06 8.84 -8.96
CA ALA A 116 10.77 9.90 -7.99
C ALA A 116 9.74 9.45 -6.95
N LEU A 117 8.64 8.81 -7.35
CA LEU A 117 7.61 8.32 -6.43
C LEU A 117 8.13 7.24 -5.48
N ARG A 118 8.97 6.30 -5.99
CA ARG A 118 9.63 5.28 -5.17
C ARG A 118 10.58 5.90 -4.16
N ALA A 119 11.42 6.83 -4.59
CA ALA A 119 12.35 7.52 -3.70
C ALA A 119 11.61 8.33 -2.63
N ASP A 120 10.52 9.00 -2.99
CA ASP A 120 9.67 9.77 -2.07
C ASP A 120 9.03 8.87 -1.00
N LEU A 121 8.48 7.71 -1.38
CA LEU A 121 7.96 6.72 -0.43
C LEU A 121 9.03 6.26 0.56
N LEU A 122 10.21 5.86 0.06
CA LEU A 122 11.29 5.33 0.89
C LEU A 122 11.85 6.39 1.85
N SER A 123 11.92 7.66 1.43
CA SER A 123 12.29 8.79 2.30
C SER A 123 11.21 9.02 3.36
N ALA A 124 9.94 9.05 2.96
CA ALA A 124 8.83 9.23 3.89
C ALA A 124 8.80 8.15 4.98
N MET A 125 9.10 6.89 4.66
CA MET A 125 9.18 5.81 5.65
C MET A 125 10.25 6.08 6.73
N VAL A 126 11.40 6.63 6.36
CA VAL A 126 12.48 6.95 7.31
C VAL A 126 12.09 8.10 8.25
N GLU A 127 11.34 9.06 7.74
CA GLU A 127 10.92 10.28 8.47
C GLU A 127 9.64 10.05 9.31
N LEU A 128 8.92 8.94 9.05
CA LEU A 128 7.59 8.71 9.60
C LEU A 128 7.59 8.50 11.10
N ALA A 129 6.76 9.28 11.81
CA ALA A 129 6.55 9.13 13.25
C ALA A 129 5.55 8.00 13.60
N SER A 130 4.75 7.54 12.64
CA SER A 130 3.74 6.49 12.79
C SER A 130 4.33 5.10 12.69
N PRO A 131 3.85 4.10 13.45
CA PRO A 131 3.95 2.71 13.04
C PRO A 131 3.28 2.51 11.67
N LEU A 132 3.88 1.67 10.82
CA LEU A 132 3.46 1.48 9.44
C LEU A 132 3.27 -0.01 9.13
N VAL A 133 2.13 -0.36 8.57
CA VAL A 133 1.86 -1.68 8.01
C VAL A 133 1.67 -1.54 6.51
N LEU A 134 2.51 -2.21 5.74
CA LEU A 134 2.45 -2.22 4.27
C LEU A 134 1.97 -3.59 3.80
N VAL A 135 0.91 -3.60 3.00
CA VAL A 135 0.38 -4.83 2.40
C VAL A 135 0.78 -4.90 0.93
N SER A 136 1.28 -6.03 0.48
CA SER A 136 1.59 -6.25 -0.94
C SER A 136 1.40 -7.70 -1.36
N ASN A 137 1.11 -7.91 -2.66
CA ASN A 137 1.07 -9.24 -3.22
C ASN A 137 2.47 -9.67 -3.69
N GLU A 138 2.82 -10.92 -3.39
CA GLU A 138 3.93 -11.58 -4.08
C GLU A 138 3.44 -12.11 -5.43
N ILE A 139 3.93 -11.52 -6.52
CA ILE A 139 3.57 -11.88 -7.90
C ILE A 139 4.77 -12.36 -8.73
N GLY A 140 5.97 -12.32 -8.15
CA GLY A 140 7.22 -12.70 -8.83
C GLY A 140 7.55 -14.20 -8.77
N ALA A 141 6.86 -14.96 -7.92
CA ALA A 141 7.12 -16.39 -7.73
C ALA A 141 6.52 -17.30 -8.83
N GLY A 142 5.81 -16.73 -9.80
CA GLY A 142 5.15 -17.46 -10.88
C GLY A 142 5.97 -17.54 -12.18
N VAL A 143 5.28 -17.92 -13.27
CA VAL A 143 5.85 -17.92 -14.62
C VAL A 143 6.12 -16.49 -15.06
N VAL A 144 7.26 -16.25 -15.71
CA VAL A 144 7.61 -14.92 -16.25
C VAL A 144 6.54 -14.47 -17.27
N PRO A 145 5.89 -13.32 -17.05
CA PRO A 145 4.85 -12.83 -17.95
C PRO A 145 5.37 -12.56 -19.37
N MET A 146 4.55 -12.84 -20.40
CA MET A 146 4.94 -12.59 -21.78
C MET A 146 4.91 -11.09 -22.15
N GLY A 147 4.03 -10.29 -21.54
CA GLY A 147 3.94 -8.84 -21.78
C GLY A 147 5.08 -8.07 -21.12
N ALA A 148 5.77 -7.22 -21.88
CA ALA A 148 6.91 -6.43 -21.37
C ALA A 148 6.52 -5.48 -20.23
N GLU A 149 5.34 -4.86 -20.31
CA GLU A 149 4.83 -3.97 -19.27
C GLU A 149 4.55 -4.72 -17.96
N VAL A 150 3.95 -5.91 -18.05
CA VAL A 150 3.69 -6.75 -16.89
C VAL A 150 5.00 -7.21 -16.24
N ARG A 151 5.99 -7.62 -17.05
CA ARG A 151 7.33 -7.95 -16.52
C ARG A 151 7.94 -6.77 -15.78
N ARG A 152 7.84 -5.55 -16.33
CA ARG A 152 8.33 -4.34 -15.67
C ARG A 152 7.66 -4.13 -14.31
N VAL A 153 6.34 -4.32 -14.21
CA VAL A 153 5.62 -4.22 -12.93
C VAL A 153 6.13 -5.26 -11.93
N VAL A 154 6.30 -6.52 -12.36
CA VAL A 154 6.81 -7.60 -11.50
C VAL A 154 8.22 -7.27 -10.99
N ASP A 155 9.12 -6.84 -11.88
CA ASP A 155 10.50 -6.50 -11.54
C ASP A 155 10.58 -5.32 -10.57
N GLU A 156 9.85 -4.24 -10.86
CA GLU A 156 9.87 -3.04 -10.03
C GLU A 156 9.18 -3.27 -8.67
N LEU A 157 8.12 -4.07 -8.63
CA LEU A 157 7.50 -4.45 -7.37
C LEU A 157 8.45 -5.28 -6.51
N GLY A 158 9.18 -6.24 -7.10
CA GLY A 158 10.19 -7.03 -6.40
C GLY A 158 11.34 -6.16 -5.84
N ARG A 159 11.83 -5.17 -6.61
CA ARG A 159 12.82 -4.20 -6.14
C ARG A 159 12.27 -3.34 -5.00
N LEU A 160 11.03 -2.87 -5.13
CA LEU A 160 10.38 -2.11 -4.07
C LEU A 160 10.24 -2.93 -2.78
N HIS A 161 9.86 -4.21 -2.88
CA HIS A 161 9.76 -5.09 -1.71
C HIS A 161 11.11 -5.22 -0.99
N GLN A 162 12.22 -5.35 -1.72
CA GLN A 162 13.57 -5.41 -1.14
C GLN A 162 13.92 -4.11 -0.40
N ASP A 163 13.66 -2.94 -1.01
CA ASP A 163 13.95 -1.66 -0.38
C ASP A 163 13.09 -1.38 0.85
N VAL A 164 11.80 -1.72 0.77
CA VAL A 164 10.84 -1.58 1.87
C VAL A 164 11.22 -2.51 3.02
N ALA A 165 11.53 -3.78 2.72
CA ALA A 165 11.93 -4.77 3.72
C ALA A 165 13.16 -4.34 4.53
N GLN A 166 14.14 -3.65 3.91
CA GLN A 166 15.30 -3.10 4.60
C GLN A 166 14.96 -1.99 5.62
N ARG A 167 13.76 -1.43 5.54
CA ARG A 167 13.24 -0.36 6.41
C ARG A 167 12.15 -0.82 7.36
N CYS A 168 11.81 -2.10 7.31
CA CYS A 168 10.84 -2.73 8.17
C CYS A 168 11.52 -3.52 9.28
N ASP A 169 10.91 -3.52 10.46
CA ASP A 169 11.35 -4.32 11.61
C ASP A 169 10.82 -5.76 11.49
N GLU A 170 9.69 -5.93 10.80
CA GLU A 170 9.03 -7.23 10.63
C GLU A 170 8.63 -7.48 9.17
N LEU A 171 8.75 -8.74 8.74
CA LEU A 171 8.30 -9.26 7.45
C LEU A 171 7.47 -10.53 7.70
N THR A 172 6.28 -10.57 7.12
CA THR A 172 5.38 -11.74 7.20
C THR A 172 4.91 -12.15 5.80
#